data_fb36f7aa63516f0292c69555a3219642
#
_entry.id   fb36f7aa63516f0292c69555a3219642
#
_cell.length_a   1.000
_cell.length_b   1.000
_cell.length_c   1.000
_cell.angle_alpha   90.00
_cell.angle_beta   90.00
_cell.angle_gamma   90.00
#
_symmetry.space_group_name_H-M   'P 1'
#
loop_
_entity.id
_entity.type
_entity.pdbx_description
1 polymer ?
#
loop_
_entity_poly.entity_id
_entity_poly.type
_entity_poly.pdbx_seq_one_letter_code
_entity_poly.pdbx_strand_id
1 'polypeptide(L)'
;MSENLKILGEYSNAMFDGDTAAVYDFWSSDFISHVTERVSPERVGTDVRGEEQEWWRQIMSALPDMEFTVDLLIESDDLVVSNWSVRGTHTGTAFFDVEPSGLPVHINGTAILRMRDGKIVEHWGGPHCQLGLGLIR
;
A
#
# COMPACT_ATOMS: atom_id res chain seq x y z
N MET A 1 16.87 -5.33 15.56
CA MET A 1 16.02 -4.89 14.43
C MET A 1 16.63 -3.63 13.85
N SER A 2 16.72 -3.54 12.55
CA SER A 2 17.26 -2.35 11.89
C SER A 2 16.32 -1.16 12.06
N GLU A 3 16.86 0.03 11.88
CA GLU A 3 16.08 1.28 11.92
C GLU A 3 15.00 1.29 10.84
N ASN A 4 15.33 0.83 9.63
CA ASN A 4 14.38 0.78 8.52
C ASN A 4 13.20 -0.14 8.81
N LEU A 5 13.47 -1.33 9.36
CA LEU A 5 12.40 -2.28 9.72
C LEU A 5 11.52 -1.72 10.84
N LYS A 6 12.12 -1.03 11.80
CA LYS A 6 11.38 -0.38 12.88
C LYS A 6 10.43 0.69 12.31
N ILE A 7 10.94 1.54 11.43
CA ILE A 7 10.14 2.61 10.79
C ILE A 7 8.98 2.01 9.99
N LEU A 8 9.24 0.98 9.21
CA LEU A 8 8.18 0.33 8.43
C LEU A 8 7.16 -0.36 9.32
N GLY A 9 7.58 -0.88 10.47
CA GLY A 9 6.66 -1.42 11.47
C GLY A 9 5.74 -0.35 12.02
N GLU A 10 6.27 0.82 12.33
CA GLU A 10 5.48 1.97 12.80
C GLU A 10 4.49 2.44 11.73
N TYR A 11 4.93 2.51 10.47
CA TYR A 11 4.06 2.84 9.34
C TYR A 11 2.92 1.83 9.20
N SER A 12 3.25 0.54 9.23
CA SER A 12 2.24 -0.53 9.11
C SER A 12 1.22 -0.47 10.23
N ASN A 13 1.65 -0.19 11.47
CA ASN A 13 0.75 -0.05 12.59
C ASN A 13 -0.20 1.15 12.41
N ALA A 14 0.31 2.28 11.94
CA ALA A 14 -0.52 3.45 11.67
C ALA A 14 -1.57 3.14 10.60
N MET A 15 -1.17 2.47 9.53
CA MET A 15 -2.09 2.07 8.46
C MET A 15 -3.13 1.06 8.97
N PHE A 16 -2.72 0.12 9.81
CA PHE A 16 -3.64 -0.83 10.42
C PHE A 16 -4.71 -0.11 11.26
N ASP A 17 -4.32 0.96 11.95
CA ASP A 17 -5.24 1.78 12.76
C ASP A 17 -6.09 2.73 11.90
N GLY A 18 -5.94 2.70 10.59
CA GLY A 18 -6.71 3.54 9.67
C GLY A 18 -6.16 4.94 9.48
N ASP A 19 -4.98 5.23 10.02
CA ASP A 19 -4.34 6.55 9.88
C ASP A 19 -3.63 6.67 8.52
N THR A 20 -4.39 6.97 7.48
CA THR A 20 -3.84 7.12 6.14
C THR A 20 -2.96 8.38 5.99
N ALA A 21 -3.07 9.33 6.90
CA ALA A 21 -2.20 10.51 6.91
C ALA A 21 -0.73 10.13 7.20
N ALA A 22 -0.48 8.95 7.77
CA ALA A 22 0.87 8.43 7.96
C ALA A 22 1.68 8.35 6.66
N VAL A 23 1.02 8.28 5.51
CA VAL A 23 1.71 8.35 4.21
C VAL A 23 2.59 9.60 4.14
N TYR A 24 2.10 10.74 4.62
CA TYR A 24 2.87 11.99 4.59
C TYR A 24 4.04 12.02 5.58
N ASP A 25 3.98 11.22 6.63
CA ASP A 25 5.06 11.13 7.63
C ASP A 25 6.16 10.17 7.21
N PHE A 26 5.81 9.10 6.49
CA PHE A 26 6.73 8.00 6.19
C PHE A 26 7.22 7.98 4.74
N TRP A 27 6.53 8.63 3.82
CA TRP A 27 6.95 8.70 2.42
C TRP A 27 7.54 10.07 2.11
N SER A 28 8.64 10.09 1.37
CA SER A 28 9.24 11.34 0.92
C SER A 28 8.33 12.04 -0.09
N SER A 29 8.28 13.37 -0.07
CA SER A 29 7.49 14.15 -1.03
C SER A 29 7.94 13.95 -2.47
N ASP A 30 9.17 13.53 -2.67
CA ASP A 30 9.75 13.30 -4.01
C ASP A 30 9.94 11.81 -4.31
N PHE A 31 9.25 10.91 -3.58
CA PHE A 31 9.42 9.49 -3.82
C PHE A 31 9.05 9.13 -5.27
N ILE A 32 9.76 8.13 -5.79
CA ILE A 32 9.56 7.64 -7.14
C ILE A 32 8.72 6.38 -7.07
N SER A 33 7.57 6.36 -7.73
CA SER A 33 6.71 5.18 -7.82
C SER A 33 6.91 4.50 -9.17
N HIS A 34 7.17 3.20 -9.12
CA HIS A 34 7.25 2.34 -10.30
C HIS A 34 6.00 1.47 -10.47
N VAL A 35 4.94 1.79 -9.72
CA VAL A 35 3.65 1.11 -9.88
C VAL A 35 3.03 1.55 -11.20
N THR A 36 2.71 0.59 -12.05
CA THR A 36 2.40 0.82 -13.48
C THR A 36 1.33 1.87 -13.73
N GLU A 37 0.26 1.82 -12.97
CA GLU A 37 -0.86 2.75 -13.14
C GLU A 37 -0.56 4.18 -12.65
N ARG A 38 0.58 4.37 -12.00
CA ARG A 38 0.97 5.68 -11.47
C ARG A 38 2.18 6.29 -12.15
N VAL A 39 2.80 5.52 -13.05
CA VAL A 39 4.00 5.99 -13.75
C VAL A 39 3.62 6.61 -15.07
N SER A 40 3.93 7.89 -15.21
CA SER A 40 3.91 8.57 -16.49
C SER A 40 5.06 9.56 -16.51
N PRO A 41 5.65 9.84 -17.69
CA PRO A 41 6.81 10.72 -17.78
C PRO A 41 6.58 12.11 -17.19
N GLU A 42 5.39 12.65 -17.36
CA GLU A 42 5.04 13.99 -16.87
C GLU A 42 4.87 14.04 -15.35
N ARG A 43 4.83 12.89 -14.69
CA ARG A 43 4.63 12.81 -13.24
C ARG A 43 5.92 12.55 -12.47
N VAL A 44 7.00 12.29 -13.19
CA VAL A 44 8.30 12.07 -12.54
C VAL A 44 8.70 13.34 -11.81
N GLY A 45 9.00 13.22 -10.53
CA GLY A 45 9.37 14.34 -9.66
C GLY A 45 8.19 15.10 -9.06
N THR A 46 6.94 14.70 -9.35
CA THR A 46 5.77 15.27 -8.66
C THR A 46 5.48 14.53 -7.35
N ASP A 47 4.82 15.22 -6.43
CA ASP A 47 4.41 14.62 -5.16
C ASP A 47 3.17 13.75 -5.37
N VAL A 48 3.34 12.43 -5.27
CA VAL A 48 2.25 11.46 -5.47
C VAL A 48 1.79 10.80 -4.19
N ARG A 49 2.16 11.35 -3.02
CA ARG A 49 1.74 10.81 -1.72
C ARG A 49 0.22 10.81 -1.56
N GLY A 50 -0.45 11.82 -2.11
CA GLY A 50 -1.91 11.88 -2.07
C GLY A 50 -2.58 10.71 -2.77
N GLU A 51 -1.97 10.19 -3.84
CA GLU A 51 -2.49 9.03 -4.55
C GLU A 51 -2.31 7.75 -3.75
N GLU A 52 -1.19 7.62 -3.06
CA GLU A 52 -0.96 6.51 -2.16
C GLU A 52 -1.99 6.52 -1.02
N GLN A 53 -2.24 7.68 -0.43
CA GLN A 53 -3.25 7.85 0.60
C GLN A 53 -4.65 7.50 0.10
N GLU A 54 -5.00 7.99 -1.10
CA GLU A 54 -6.33 7.77 -1.67
C GLU A 54 -6.57 6.29 -1.99
N TRP A 55 -5.54 5.58 -2.46
CA TRP A 55 -5.63 4.16 -2.72
C TRP A 55 -6.01 3.39 -1.45
N TRP A 56 -5.34 3.70 -0.34
CA TRP A 56 -5.66 3.07 0.95
C TRP A 56 -7.04 3.45 1.46
N ARG A 57 -7.44 4.72 1.28
CA ARG A 57 -8.78 5.16 1.66
C ARG A 57 -9.87 4.41 0.92
N GLN A 58 -9.66 4.16 -0.36
CA GLN A 58 -10.62 3.42 -1.18
C GLN A 58 -10.76 1.98 -0.69
N ILE A 59 -9.65 1.33 -0.38
CA ILE A 59 -9.69 -0.03 0.17
C ILE A 59 -10.43 -0.04 1.51
N MET A 60 -10.10 0.87 2.40
CA MET A 60 -10.72 0.94 3.72
C MET A 60 -12.22 1.22 3.63
N SER A 61 -12.64 2.06 2.69
CA SER A 61 -14.06 2.34 2.47
C SER A 61 -14.81 1.15 1.86
N ALA A 62 -14.15 0.39 1.00
CA ALA A 62 -14.74 -0.79 0.38
C ALA A 62 -14.85 -1.96 1.36
N LEU A 63 -13.87 -2.08 2.25
CA LEU A 63 -13.75 -3.18 3.22
C LEU A 63 -13.75 -2.61 4.64
N PRO A 64 -14.94 -2.27 5.21
CA PRO A 64 -14.99 -1.64 6.54
C PRO A 64 -14.40 -2.49 7.68
N ASP A 65 -14.37 -3.81 7.50
CA ASP A 65 -13.79 -4.78 8.43
C ASP A 65 -12.34 -5.16 8.08
N MET A 66 -11.66 -4.34 7.30
CA MET A 66 -10.33 -4.63 6.77
C MET A 66 -9.32 -4.98 7.86
N GLU A 67 -8.56 -6.04 7.60
CA GLU A 67 -7.37 -6.41 8.36
C GLU A 67 -6.17 -6.36 7.41
N PHE A 68 -5.11 -5.69 7.85
CA PHE A 68 -3.86 -5.57 7.12
C PHE A 68 -2.78 -6.35 7.87
N THR A 69 -2.05 -7.21 7.16
CA THR A 69 -0.94 -7.97 7.73
C THR A 69 0.29 -7.86 6.84
N VAL A 70 1.46 -7.82 7.46
CA VAL A 70 2.73 -7.98 6.76
C VAL A 70 3.14 -9.44 6.93
N ASP A 71 3.11 -10.20 5.84
CA ASP A 71 3.33 -11.65 5.87
C ASP A 71 4.81 -12.01 5.82
N LEU A 72 5.62 -11.18 5.14
CA LEU A 72 7.05 -11.40 4.97
C LEU A 72 7.76 -10.07 4.84
N LEU A 73 8.89 -9.94 5.50
CA LEU A 73 9.72 -8.74 5.46
C LEU A 73 11.18 -9.15 5.30
N ILE A 74 11.82 -8.67 4.24
CA ILE A 74 13.22 -8.96 3.93
C ILE A 74 13.96 -7.64 3.71
N GLU A 75 15.11 -7.49 4.33
CA GLU A 75 15.94 -6.30 4.17
C GLU A 75 17.27 -6.65 3.50
N SER A 76 17.70 -5.78 2.58
CA SER A 76 19.03 -5.84 1.97
C SER A 76 19.50 -4.41 1.71
N ASP A 77 20.52 -3.99 2.42
CA ASP A 77 21.05 -2.62 2.39
C ASP A 77 19.94 -1.59 2.66
N ASP A 78 19.67 -0.69 1.71
CA ASP A 78 18.61 0.32 1.84
C ASP A 78 17.26 -0.13 1.27
N LEU A 79 17.16 -1.37 0.84
CA LEU A 79 15.94 -1.94 0.27
C LEU A 79 15.23 -2.84 1.28
N VAL A 80 13.92 -2.74 1.31
CA VAL A 80 13.07 -3.64 2.08
C VAL A 80 12.02 -4.23 1.14
N VAL A 81 11.89 -5.56 1.16
CA VAL A 81 10.81 -6.27 0.47
C VAL A 81 9.74 -6.60 1.49
N SER A 82 8.52 -6.18 1.23
CA SER A 82 7.36 -6.43 2.07
C SER A 82 6.32 -7.19 1.28
N ASN A 83 5.98 -8.39 1.70
CA ASN A 83 4.80 -9.10 1.21
C ASN A 83 3.70 -8.91 2.24
N TRP A 84 2.55 -8.45 1.78
CA TRP A 84 1.46 -8.03 2.65
C TRP A 84 0.12 -8.58 2.16
N SER A 85 -0.85 -8.61 3.05
CA SER A 85 -2.21 -9.03 2.75
C SER A 85 -3.23 -8.08 3.35
N VAL A 86 -4.31 -7.89 2.62
CA VAL A 86 -5.53 -7.23 3.11
C VAL A 86 -6.66 -8.24 3.01
N ARG A 87 -7.38 -8.42 4.09
CA ARG A 87 -8.58 -9.26 4.13
C ARG A 87 -9.75 -8.44 4.65
N GLY A 88 -10.91 -8.69 4.10
CA GLY A 88 -12.12 -8.03 4.54
C GLY A 88 -13.32 -8.52 3.77
N THR A 89 -14.48 -7.91 4.02
CA THR A 89 -15.74 -8.21 3.34
C THR A 89 -16.15 -6.99 2.55
N HIS A 90 -16.44 -7.16 1.25
CA HIS A 90 -16.79 -6.05 0.37
C HIS A 90 -18.24 -5.62 0.62
N THR A 91 -18.45 -4.86 1.69
CA THR A 91 -19.76 -4.36 2.10
C THR A 91 -19.88 -2.83 2.07
N GLY A 92 -18.78 -2.13 1.82
CA GLY A 92 -18.75 -0.68 1.79
C GLY A 92 -18.97 -0.09 0.40
N THR A 93 -18.07 0.78 -0.04
CA THR A 93 -18.15 1.43 -1.34
C THR A 93 -17.66 0.52 -2.46
N ALA A 94 -17.95 0.91 -3.71
CA ALA A 94 -17.38 0.25 -4.88
C ALA A 94 -15.86 0.34 -4.87
N PHE A 95 -15.20 -0.66 -5.43
CA PHE A 95 -13.74 -0.74 -5.52
C PHE A 95 -13.36 -1.12 -6.95
N PHE A 96 -12.60 -0.26 -7.63
CA PHE A 96 -12.29 -0.39 -9.06
C PHE A 96 -13.56 -0.65 -9.91
N ASP A 97 -14.58 0.15 -9.68
CA ASP A 97 -15.88 0.03 -10.37
C ASP A 97 -16.61 -1.30 -10.14
N VAL A 98 -16.16 -2.09 -9.17
CA VAL A 98 -16.85 -3.31 -8.76
C VAL A 98 -17.73 -2.97 -7.56
N GLU A 99 -19.03 -3.17 -7.72
CA GLU A 99 -20.00 -2.94 -6.66
C GLU A 99 -19.85 -3.92 -5.50
N PRO A 100 -20.23 -3.51 -4.28
CA PRO A 100 -20.15 -4.41 -3.12
C PRO A 100 -20.94 -5.70 -3.35
N SER A 101 -20.27 -6.82 -3.13
CA SER A 101 -20.87 -8.15 -3.31
C SER A 101 -21.25 -8.81 -2.00
N GLY A 102 -20.75 -8.29 -0.86
CA GLY A 102 -20.88 -8.94 0.43
C GLY A 102 -19.98 -10.17 0.60
N LEU A 103 -19.10 -10.43 -0.36
CA LEU A 103 -18.20 -11.58 -0.33
C LEU A 103 -16.87 -11.24 0.34
N PRO A 104 -16.19 -12.25 0.92
CA PRO A 104 -14.83 -12.06 1.43
C PRO A 104 -13.87 -11.70 0.30
N VAL A 105 -12.94 -10.80 0.61
CA VAL A 105 -11.90 -10.36 -0.32
C VAL A 105 -10.54 -10.55 0.35
N HIS A 106 -9.60 -11.07 -0.42
CA HIS A 106 -8.21 -11.18 -0.03
C HIS A 106 -7.34 -10.56 -1.12
N ILE A 107 -6.61 -9.52 -0.76
CA ILE A 107 -5.64 -8.86 -1.64
C ILE A 107 -4.26 -9.15 -1.08
N ASN A 108 -3.39 -9.73 -1.90
CA ASN A 108 -1.98 -9.93 -1.56
C ASN A 108 -1.14 -9.05 -2.46
N GLY A 109 -0.10 -8.46 -1.91
CA GLY A 109 0.80 -7.62 -2.66
C GLY A 109 2.23 -7.76 -2.21
N THR A 110 3.14 -7.30 -3.05
CA THR A 110 4.55 -7.23 -2.73
C THR A 110 5.04 -5.84 -3.08
N ALA A 111 5.68 -5.21 -2.13
CA ALA A 111 6.31 -3.91 -2.31
C ALA A 111 7.81 -4.05 -2.10
N ILE A 112 8.57 -3.41 -2.96
CA ILE A 112 10.01 -3.19 -2.76
C ILE A 112 10.15 -1.71 -2.46
N LEU A 113 10.72 -1.39 -1.32
CA LEU A 113 10.83 -0.02 -0.83
C LEU A 113 12.30 0.34 -0.64
N ARG A 114 12.72 1.47 -1.20
CA ARG A 114 14.02 2.05 -0.88
C ARG A 114 13.83 3.05 0.23
N MET A 115 14.66 2.91 1.28
CA MET A 115 14.63 3.79 2.45
C MET A 115 15.83 4.73 2.42
N ARG A 116 15.59 5.98 2.80
CA ARG A 116 16.64 6.97 2.99
C ARG A 116 16.21 7.97 4.06
N ASP A 117 17.08 8.19 5.05
CA ASP A 117 16.83 9.17 6.12
C ASP A 117 15.46 8.97 6.80
N GLY A 118 15.07 7.71 7.02
CA GLY A 118 13.82 7.38 7.69
C GLY A 118 12.57 7.51 6.82
N LYS A 119 12.73 7.72 5.52
CA LYS A 119 11.60 7.90 4.59
C LYS A 119 11.66 6.86 3.48
N ILE A 120 10.50 6.52 2.94
CA ILE A 120 10.38 5.73 1.71
C ILE A 120 10.62 6.70 0.56
N VAL A 121 11.64 6.44 -0.25
CA VAL A 121 12.04 7.31 -1.37
C VAL A 121 11.79 6.68 -2.73
N GLU A 122 11.56 5.37 -2.79
CA GLU A 122 11.29 4.68 -4.05
C GLU A 122 10.45 3.43 -3.78
N HIS A 123 9.52 3.15 -4.68
CA HIS A 123 8.54 2.07 -4.51
C HIS A 123 8.35 1.32 -5.82
N TRP A 124 8.52 0.00 -5.76
CA TRP A 124 8.19 -0.93 -6.85
C TRP A 124 7.15 -1.93 -6.38
N GLY A 125 6.47 -2.54 -7.32
CA GLY A 125 5.50 -3.59 -7.03
C GLY A 125 4.11 -3.03 -6.79
N GLY A 126 3.40 -3.66 -5.88
CA GLY A 126 2.03 -3.32 -5.55
C GLY A 126 1.18 -4.57 -5.34
N PRO A 127 -0.13 -4.42 -5.30
CA PRO A 127 -1.01 -5.56 -5.11
C PRO A 127 -1.03 -6.45 -6.35
N HIS A 128 -1.22 -7.73 -6.12
CA HIS A 128 -1.52 -8.70 -7.19
C HIS A 128 -3.01 -8.64 -7.52
N CYS A 129 -3.54 -7.43 -7.58
CA CYS A 129 -4.98 -7.18 -7.63
C CYS A 129 -5.61 -7.57 -8.95
N GLN A 130 -4.85 -7.66 -10.03
CA GLN A 130 -5.41 -8.19 -11.25
C GLN A 130 -5.86 -9.64 -11.05
N LEU A 131 -5.15 -10.36 -10.22
CA LEU A 131 -5.58 -11.69 -9.78
C LEU A 131 -6.74 -11.56 -8.80
N GLY A 132 -6.59 -10.63 -7.87
CA GLY A 132 -7.63 -10.29 -6.91
C GLY A 132 -8.90 -9.78 -7.58
N LEU A 133 -8.78 -9.05 -8.67
CA LEU A 133 -9.94 -8.59 -9.42
C LEU A 133 -10.75 -9.76 -9.96
N GLY A 134 -10.10 -10.84 -10.30
CA GLY A 134 -10.79 -12.07 -10.62
C GLY A 134 -11.61 -12.61 -9.45
N LEU A 135 -11.15 -12.39 -8.22
CA LEU A 135 -11.85 -12.78 -7.00
C LEU A 135 -12.98 -11.80 -6.66
N ILE A 136 -12.78 -10.53 -6.95
CA ILE A 136 -13.75 -9.49 -6.66
C ILE A 136 -14.95 -9.61 -7.60
N ARG A 137 -14.71 -10.11 -8.76
CA ARG A 137 -15.78 -10.39 -9.71
C ARG A 137 -16.69 -11.51 -9.18
#